data_012c790f1ce220c84464f3f499d87aaa
#
_entry.id   012c790f1ce220c84464f3f499d87aaa
#
_cell.length_a   1.000
_cell.length_b   1.000
_cell.length_c   1.000
_cell.angle_alpha   90.00
_cell.angle_beta   90.00
_cell.angle_gamma   90.00
#
_symmetry.space_group_name_H-M   'P 1'
#
loop_
_entity.id
_entity.type
_entity.pdbx_description
1 polymer ?
#
loop_
_entity_poly.entity_id
_entity_poly.type
_entity_poly.pdbx_seq_one_letter_code
_entity_poly.pdbx_strand_id
1 'polypeptide(L)'
;MNEDEFEVDLDAGSFDLGEWLSGKTTTTRYTTTVRTDKDAFRRVIELQEKGRELHAEITEAEEAAKKSAGSASIGEVTPAASRLKELKKEFAQLREEHDLARKTLDASKLTVVFSADKPNVNKGLMSVLQDHFPEVLQGQEITQSNLMRVAREHPEVLEKQNSLMLHETIESITNAKGQVVRRGDITPEQVDQLIASVGIPDRDKLIRHMGLAINSSSLTEEAIDAGFPG
;
A
#
# COMPACT_ATOMS: atom_id res chain seq x y z
N MET A 1 27.11 -45.09 -5.40
CA MET A 1 26.72 -43.71 -5.03
C MET A 1 27.74 -42.81 -5.70
N ASN A 2 27.36 -42.25 -6.82
CA ASN A 2 28.24 -41.38 -7.59
C ASN A 2 28.15 -40.01 -6.99
N GLU A 3 29.28 -39.51 -6.48
CA GLU A 3 29.52 -38.13 -6.18
C GLU A 3 29.72 -37.42 -7.52
N ASP A 4 28.69 -36.75 -8.03
CA ASP A 4 28.84 -35.79 -9.13
C ASP A 4 29.56 -34.59 -8.56
N GLU A 5 30.88 -34.57 -8.75
CA GLU A 5 31.71 -33.36 -8.58
C GLU A 5 31.17 -32.30 -9.52
N PHE A 6 30.62 -31.21 -8.92
CA PHE A 6 30.33 -29.98 -9.60
C PHE A 6 31.70 -29.34 -9.92
N GLU A 7 32.31 -29.69 -11.04
CA GLU A 7 33.40 -28.94 -11.62
C GLU A 7 32.87 -27.57 -12.04
N VAL A 8 33.10 -26.56 -11.23
CA VAL A 8 32.98 -25.17 -11.64
C VAL A 8 34.14 -24.92 -12.58
N ASP A 9 33.87 -24.92 -13.87
CA ASP A 9 34.83 -24.54 -14.91
C ASP A 9 35.20 -23.06 -14.75
N LEU A 10 36.26 -22.80 -13.97
CA LEU A 10 36.87 -21.50 -13.82
C LEU A 10 37.75 -21.23 -15.04
N ASP A 11 37.13 -21.21 -16.22
CA ASP A 11 37.85 -20.74 -17.40
C ASP A 11 38.22 -19.25 -17.18
N ALA A 12 39.54 -19.01 -17.06
CA ALA A 12 40.13 -17.69 -16.81
C ALA A 12 40.00 -16.77 -18.04
N GLY A 13 38.86 -16.76 -18.69
CA GLY A 13 38.45 -15.77 -19.67
C GLY A 13 38.36 -14.41 -18.98
N SER A 14 38.84 -13.39 -19.65
CA SER A 14 38.89 -12.01 -19.14
C SER A 14 37.57 -11.60 -18.50
N PHE A 15 37.57 -11.48 -17.16
CA PHE A 15 36.43 -11.01 -16.38
C PHE A 15 36.16 -9.54 -16.74
N ASP A 16 35.07 -9.28 -17.45
CA ASP A 16 34.59 -7.92 -17.72
C ASP A 16 33.68 -7.48 -16.55
N LEU A 17 34.26 -6.67 -15.67
CA LEU A 17 33.54 -6.10 -14.53
C LEU A 17 32.30 -5.27 -14.98
N GLY A 18 32.40 -4.58 -16.13
CA GLY A 18 31.29 -3.78 -16.66
C GLY A 18 30.12 -4.64 -17.11
N GLU A 19 30.40 -5.73 -17.83
CA GLU A 19 29.39 -6.71 -18.25
C GLU A 19 28.78 -7.44 -17.04
N TRP A 20 29.62 -7.83 -16.08
CA TRP A 20 29.16 -8.47 -14.84
C TRP A 20 28.28 -7.55 -14.01
N LEU A 21 28.64 -6.28 -13.82
CA LEU A 21 27.84 -5.30 -13.10
C LEU A 21 26.54 -4.97 -13.83
N SER A 22 26.54 -4.87 -15.15
CA SER A 22 25.34 -4.58 -15.94
C SER A 22 24.35 -5.74 -15.97
N GLY A 23 24.86 -7.00 -15.91
CA GLY A 23 24.04 -8.21 -16.02
C GLY A 23 23.53 -8.78 -14.69
N LYS A 24 24.22 -8.52 -13.57
CA LYS A 24 23.92 -9.16 -12.27
C LYS A 24 23.45 -8.21 -11.16
N THR A 25 23.57 -6.91 -11.32
CA THR A 25 22.98 -5.96 -10.39
C THR A 25 21.46 -5.81 -10.67
N THR A 26 20.71 -6.89 -10.45
CA THR A 26 19.25 -6.77 -10.38
C THR A 26 18.91 -6.06 -9.09
N THR A 27 18.75 -4.75 -9.15
CA THR A 27 18.17 -4.00 -8.03
C THR A 27 16.88 -4.62 -7.62
N THR A 28 16.80 -5.02 -6.36
CA THR A 28 15.55 -5.55 -5.80
C THR A 28 14.50 -4.46 -5.80
N ARG A 29 13.40 -4.70 -6.51
CA ARG A 29 12.26 -3.81 -6.59
C ARG A 29 11.11 -4.32 -5.77
N TYR A 30 10.48 -3.43 -5.03
CA TYR A 30 9.27 -3.71 -4.27
C TYR A 30 8.13 -2.89 -4.84
N THR A 31 7.00 -3.52 -5.09
CA THR A 31 5.84 -2.87 -5.70
C THR A 31 4.65 -2.93 -4.76
N THR A 32 3.99 -1.81 -4.57
CA THR A 32 2.72 -1.76 -3.85
C THR A 32 1.69 -0.94 -4.61
N THR A 33 0.42 -1.13 -4.23
CA THR A 33 -0.69 -0.37 -4.79
C THR A 33 -1.40 0.38 -3.68
N VAL A 34 -1.64 1.66 -3.91
CA VAL A 34 -2.40 2.54 -3.01
C VAL A 34 -3.53 3.24 -3.76
N ARG A 35 -4.51 3.76 -3.03
CA ARG A 35 -5.63 4.52 -3.56
C ARG A 35 -5.68 5.88 -2.91
N THR A 36 -5.86 6.93 -3.73
CA THR A 36 -5.78 8.33 -3.26
C THR A 36 -7.14 8.97 -3.02
N ASP A 37 -8.24 8.36 -3.48
CA ASP A 37 -9.58 8.87 -3.27
C ASP A 37 -10.19 8.28 -1.97
N LYS A 38 -10.02 9.03 -0.86
CA LYS A 38 -10.56 8.66 0.46
C LYS A 38 -12.08 8.69 0.52
N ASP A 39 -12.70 9.57 -0.24
CA ASP A 39 -14.16 9.72 -0.23
C ASP A 39 -14.81 8.57 -1.02
N ALA A 40 -14.24 8.21 -2.17
CA ALA A 40 -14.66 7.01 -2.89
C ALA A 40 -14.46 5.74 -2.04
N PHE A 41 -13.34 5.64 -1.29
CA PHE A 41 -13.12 4.53 -0.37
C PHE A 41 -14.19 4.45 0.72
N ARG A 42 -14.47 5.59 1.39
CA ARG A 42 -15.52 5.68 2.41
C ARG A 42 -16.89 5.29 1.82
N ARG A 43 -17.21 5.81 0.65
CA ARG A 43 -18.47 5.50 -0.04
C ARG A 43 -18.62 4.01 -0.33
N VAL A 44 -17.56 3.34 -0.79
CA VAL A 44 -17.58 1.88 -1.02
C VAL A 44 -17.88 1.12 0.27
N ILE A 45 -17.26 1.48 1.39
CA ILE A 45 -17.51 0.84 2.70
C ILE A 45 -18.96 1.05 3.15
N GLU A 46 -19.47 2.29 3.10
CA GLU A 46 -20.87 2.60 3.45
C GLU A 46 -21.89 1.79 2.63
N LEU A 47 -21.64 1.68 1.32
CA LEU A 47 -22.53 0.91 0.44
C LEU A 47 -22.43 -0.59 0.69
N GLN A 48 -21.25 -1.10 1.08
CA GLN A 48 -21.10 -2.50 1.49
C GLN A 48 -21.87 -2.83 2.78
N GLU A 49 -21.83 -1.93 3.77
CA GLU A 49 -22.58 -2.10 5.02
C GLU A 49 -24.09 -2.10 4.76
N LYS A 50 -24.59 -1.10 4.03
CA LYS A 50 -26.00 -1.05 3.62
C LYS A 50 -26.41 -2.29 2.82
N GLY A 51 -25.51 -2.79 1.96
CA GLY A 51 -25.76 -4.01 1.19
C GLY A 51 -25.92 -5.25 2.06
N ARG A 52 -25.15 -5.36 3.15
CA ARG A 52 -25.29 -6.47 4.12
C ARG A 52 -26.61 -6.38 4.88
N GLU A 53 -26.98 -5.19 5.35
CA GLU A 53 -28.24 -4.96 6.05
C GLU A 53 -29.43 -5.31 5.16
N LEU A 54 -29.45 -4.77 3.94
CA LEU A 54 -30.55 -5.02 2.99
C LEU A 54 -30.61 -6.49 2.54
N HIS A 55 -29.47 -7.17 2.45
CA HIS A 55 -29.44 -8.61 2.16
C HIS A 55 -30.05 -9.44 3.29
N ALA A 56 -29.85 -9.07 4.56
CA ALA A 56 -30.48 -9.71 5.70
C ALA A 56 -32.00 -9.50 5.65
N GLU A 57 -32.49 -8.26 5.38
CA GLU A 57 -33.91 -7.98 5.22
C GLU A 57 -34.56 -8.79 4.07
N ILE A 58 -33.84 -8.94 2.95
CA ILE A 58 -34.32 -9.76 1.82
C ILE A 58 -34.50 -11.22 2.26
N THR A 59 -33.54 -11.76 3.01
CA THR A 59 -33.59 -13.15 3.50
C THR A 59 -34.80 -13.36 4.40
N GLU A 60 -35.06 -12.44 5.33
CA GLU A 60 -36.24 -12.49 6.20
C GLU A 60 -37.56 -12.36 5.41
N ALA A 61 -37.57 -11.44 4.42
CA ALA A 61 -38.75 -11.26 3.57
C ALA A 61 -39.00 -12.48 2.65
N GLU A 62 -37.96 -13.17 2.20
CA GLU A 62 -38.11 -14.43 1.44
C GLU A 62 -38.75 -15.54 2.28
N GLU A 63 -38.34 -15.66 3.54
CA GLU A 63 -38.96 -16.63 4.46
C GLU A 63 -40.41 -16.29 4.75
N ALA A 64 -40.70 -14.99 4.96
CA ALA A 64 -42.07 -14.52 5.19
C ALA A 64 -42.97 -14.75 3.95
N ALA A 65 -42.45 -14.48 2.76
CA ALA A 65 -43.16 -14.72 1.51
C ALA A 65 -43.43 -16.22 1.27
N LYS A 66 -42.48 -17.10 1.58
CA LYS A 66 -42.68 -18.56 1.51
C LYS A 66 -43.77 -19.03 2.47
N LYS A 67 -43.80 -18.51 3.70
CA LYS A 67 -44.84 -18.86 4.70
C LYS A 67 -46.22 -18.37 4.25
N SER A 68 -46.34 -17.16 3.71
CA SER A 68 -47.60 -16.57 3.26
C SER A 68 -48.14 -17.21 1.97
N ALA A 69 -47.24 -17.70 1.08
CA ALA A 69 -47.67 -18.37 -0.16
C ALA A 69 -48.42 -19.68 0.08
N GLY A 70 -48.19 -20.36 1.24
CA GLY A 70 -48.95 -21.57 1.62
C GLY A 70 -50.40 -21.31 2.03
N SER A 71 -50.80 -20.05 2.27
CA SER A 71 -52.14 -19.67 2.72
C SER A 71 -52.89 -18.74 1.76
N ALA A 72 -52.29 -18.31 0.66
CA ALA A 72 -52.87 -17.37 -0.29
C ALA A 72 -53.66 -18.09 -1.41
N SER A 73 -54.76 -17.46 -1.86
CA SER A 73 -55.51 -17.92 -3.06
C SER A 73 -54.70 -17.73 -4.32
N ILE A 74 -54.90 -18.58 -5.33
CA ILE A 74 -54.20 -18.52 -6.61
C ILE A 74 -54.45 -17.16 -7.27
N GLY A 75 -53.37 -16.38 -7.48
CA GLY A 75 -53.41 -15.05 -8.13
C GLY A 75 -53.38 -13.85 -7.18
N GLU A 76 -53.39 -14.04 -5.86
CA GLU A 76 -53.31 -12.94 -4.90
C GLU A 76 -51.85 -12.60 -4.56
N VAL A 77 -51.46 -11.34 -4.81
CA VAL A 77 -50.12 -10.85 -4.43
C VAL A 77 -50.12 -10.53 -2.95
N THR A 78 -49.41 -11.33 -2.17
CA THR A 78 -49.31 -11.10 -0.72
C THR A 78 -48.48 -9.85 -0.40
N PRO A 79 -48.78 -9.14 0.71
CA PRO A 79 -47.97 -8.00 1.14
C PRO A 79 -46.48 -8.34 1.29
N ALA A 80 -46.15 -9.56 1.74
CA ALA A 80 -44.78 -10.07 1.86
C ALA A 80 -44.09 -10.20 0.51
N ALA A 81 -44.80 -10.67 -0.53
CA ALA A 81 -44.23 -10.75 -1.88
C ALA A 81 -43.97 -9.36 -2.51
N SER A 82 -44.88 -8.39 -2.23
CA SER A 82 -44.68 -6.99 -2.66
C SER A 82 -43.46 -6.38 -1.98
N ARG A 83 -43.32 -6.54 -0.66
CA ARG A 83 -42.16 -6.06 0.09
C ARG A 83 -40.85 -6.68 -0.40
N LEU A 84 -40.83 -7.98 -0.65
CA LEU A 84 -39.66 -8.68 -1.20
C LEU A 84 -39.28 -8.11 -2.58
N LYS A 85 -40.21 -7.80 -3.43
CA LYS A 85 -39.95 -7.19 -4.75
C LYS A 85 -39.35 -5.80 -4.61
N GLU A 86 -39.84 -4.99 -3.67
CA GLU A 86 -39.27 -3.66 -3.38
C GLU A 86 -37.83 -3.76 -2.87
N LEU A 87 -37.57 -4.61 -1.89
CA LEU A 87 -36.23 -4.83 -1.34
C LEU A 87 -35.21 -5.31 -2.41
N LYS A 88 -35.64 -6.23 -3.27
CA LYS A 88 -34.81 -6.69 -4.40
C LYS A 88 -34.50 -5.57 -5.39
N LYS A 89 -35.44 -4.66 -5.63
CA LYS A 89 -35.23 -3.50 -6.48
C LYS A 89 -34.25 -2.52 -5.84
N GLU A 90 -34.42 -2.26 -4.55
CA GLU A 90 -33.52 -1.39 -3.79
C GLU A 90 -32.09 -1.97 -3.76
N PHE A 91 -31.94 -3.28 -3.56
CA PHE A 91 -30.66 -3.96 -3.59
C PHE A 91 -29.98 -3.89 -4.96
N ALA A 92 -30.74 -3.98 -6.05
CA ALA A 92 -30.20 -3.81 -7.40
C ALA A 92 -29.66 -2.39 -7.63
N GLN A 93 -30.37 -1.36 -7.18
CA GLN A 93 -29.93 0.04 -7.24
C GLN A 93 -28.67 0.27 -6.39
N LEU A 94 -28.65 -0.26 -5.17
CA LEU A 94 -27.50 -0.17 -4.28
C LEU A 94 -26.25 -0.83 -4.89
N ARG A 95 -26.43 -1.96 -5.58
CA ARG A 95 -25.36 -2.65 -6.27
C ARG A 95 -24.77 -1.81 -7.42
N GLU A 96 -25.63 -1.14 -8.20
CA GLU A 96 -25.18 -0.22 -9.27
C GLU A 96 -24.37 0.96 -8.69
N GLU A 97 -24.86 1.56 -7.58
CA GLU A 97 -24.13 2.62 -6.89
C GLU A 97 -22.78 2.14 -6.36
N HIS A 98 -22.72 0.94 -5.77
CA HIS A 98 -21.48 0.33 -5.29
C HIS A 98 -20.51 0.09 -6.42
N ASP A 99 -20.95 -0.44 -7.56
CA ASP A 99 -20.10 -0.68 -8.71
C ASP A 99 -19.55 0.63 -9.30
N LEU A 100 -20.33 1.71 -9.30
CA LEU A 100 -19.88 3.04 -9.70
C LEU A 100 -18.83 3.60 -8.74
N ALA A 101 -19.09 3.53 -7.43
CA ALA A 101 -18.15 3.98 -6.40
C ALA A 101 -16.84 3.19 -6.47
N ARG A 102 -16.90 1.89 -6.71
CA ARG A 102 -15.73 1.03 -6.88
C ARG A 102 -14.92 1.41 -8.13
N LYS A 103 -15.57 1.70 -9.25
CA LYS A 103 -14.88 2.20 -10.47
C LYS A 103 -14.17 3.52 -10.20
N THR A 104 -14.79 4.44 -9.46
CA THR A 104 -14.17 5.71 -9.06
C THR A 104 -12.95 5.46 -8.19
N LEU A 105 -13.06 4.57 -7.20
CA LEU A 105 -11.96 4.18 -6.32
C LEU A 105 -10.81 3.53 -7.11
N ASP A 106 -11.12 2.64 -8.06
CA ASP A 106 -10.11 1.98 -8.88
C ASP A 106 -9.42 2.96 -9.87
N ALA A 107 -10.10 4.02 -10.29
CA ALA A 107 -9.52 5.10 -11.08
C ALA A 107 -8.48 5.92 -10.29
N SER A 108 -8.57 5.95 -8.95
CA SER A 108 -7.61 6.61 -8.06
C SER A 108 -6.39 5.75 -7.71
N LYS A 109 -6.29 4.55 -8.29
CA LYS A 109 -5.23 3.59 -8.03
C LYS A 109 -3.89 4.10 -8.55
N LEU A 110 -2.88 4.04 -7.68
CA LEU A 110 -1.49 4.25 -8.01
C LEU A 110 -0.69 2.98 -7.69
N THR A 111 0.17 2.59 -8.61
CA THR A 111 1.19 1.55 -8.38
C THR A 111 2.51 2.24 -8.14
N VAL A 112 3.11 2.00 -6.98
CA VAL A 112 4.37 2.61 -6.54
C VAL A 112 5.44 1.53 -6.52
N VAL A 113 6.53 1.78 -7.22
CA VAL A 113 7.71 0.91 -7.28
C VAL A 113 8.82 1.55 -6.44
N PHE A 114 9.41 0.77 -5.57
CA PHE A 114 10.51 1.15 -4.69
C PHE A 114 11.78 0.44 -5.09
N SER A 115 12.90 1.15 -5.00
CA SER A 115 14.23 0.62 -5.22
C SER A 115 15.23 1.37 -4.34
N ALA A 116 16.19 0.66 -3.80
CA ALA A 116 17.20 1.21 -2.88
C ALA A 116 18.57 1.41 -3.55
N ASP A 117 18.59 1.81 -4.82
CA ASP A 117 19.83 1.97 -5.62
C ASP A 117 20.79 3.05 -5.13
N LYS A 118 20.43 3.84 -4.13
CA LYS A 118 21.27 4.93 -3.67
C LYS A 118 21.64 4.79 -2.19
N PRO A 119 22.95 4.84 -1.87
CA PRO A 119 23.44 4.73 -0.50
C PRO A 119 23.04 5.89 0.43
N ASN A 120 22.43 6.98 -0.08
CA ASN A 120 22.07 8.17 0.71
C ASN A 120 20.65 8.14 1.29
N VAL A 121 20.00 7.00 1.30
CA VAL A 121 18.64 6.85 1.85
C VAL A 121 18.55 7.11 3.36
N ASN A 122 19.69 7.17 4.04
CA ASN A 122 19.73 7.31 5.49
C ASN A 122 19.82 8.79 5.91
N LYS A 123 18.76 9.58 5.63
CA LYS A 123 18.62 10.87 6.34
C LYS A 123 18.26 10.57 7.78
N GLY A 124 19.29 10.57 8.63
CA GLY A 124 19.14 10.35 10.06
C GLY A 124 18.16 11.38 10.66
N LEU A 125 17.43 10.97 11.68
CA LEU A 125 16.46 11.81 12.37
C LEU A 125 17.06 13.15 12.84
N MET A 126 18.34 13.15 13.20
CA MET A 126 19.08 14.37 13.57
C MET A 126 19.20 15.34 12.40
N SER A 127 19.49 14.88 11.19
CA SER A 127 19.56 15.73 9.99
C SER A 127 18.20 16.35 9.69
N VAL A 128 17.12 15.57 9.82
CA VAL A 128 15.75 16.07 9.61
C VAL A 128 15.41 17.18 10.64
N LEU A 129 15.80 16.99 11.90
CA LEU A 129 15.61 18.02 12.94
C LEU A 129 16.40 19.29 12.60
N GLN A 130 17.67 19.17 12.22
CA GLN A 130 18.51 20.33 11.90
C GLN A 130 18.01 21.10 10.67
N ASP A 131 17.59 20.37 9.63
CA ASP A 131 17.25 20.95 8.33
C ASP A 131 15.81 21.53 8.31
N HIS A 132 14.87 20.92 9.05
CA HIS A 132 13.44 21.22 8.93
C HIS A 132 12.77 21.68 10.22
N PHE A 133 13.38 21.41 11.40
CA PHE A 133 12.79 21.71 12.70
C PHE A 133 13.83 22.30 13.68
N PRO A 134 14.58 23.34 13.29
CA PRO A 134 15.65 23.89 14.13
C PRO A 134 15.12 24.46 15.45
N GLU A 135 13.84 24.86 15.52
CA GLU A 135 13.17 25.33 16.72
C GLU A 135 13.04 24.24 17.81
N VAL A 136 12.89 22.99 17.39
CA VAL A 136 12.81 21.84 18.32
C VAL A 136 14.16 21.59 19.01
N LEU A 137 15.26 22.02 18.37
CA LEU A 137 16.61 21.90 18.91
C LEU A 137 16.97 23.01 19.91
N GLN A 138 16.22 24.13 19.91
CA GLN A 138 16.54 25.27 20.75
C GLN A 138 16.39 24.95 22.24
N GLY A 139 17.50 25.09 22.99
CA GLY A 139 17.51 24.87 24.44
C GLY A 139 17.59 23.43 24.92
N GLN A 140 17.74 22.47 24.00
CA GLN A 140 17.90 21.07 24.35
C GLN A 140 19.21 20.50 23.80
N GLU A 141 20.01 19.85 24.65
CA GLU A 141 21.11 19.00 24.18
C GLU A 141 20.51 17.68 23.66
N ILE A 142 20.46 17.52 22.34
CA ILE A 142 19.93 16.32 21.73
C ILE A 142 21.04 15.30 21.56
N THR A 143 20.93 14.26 22.36
CA THR A 143 21.78 13.06 22.30
C THR A 143 21.04 11.93 21.61
N GLN A 144 21.74 10.90 21.17
CA GLN A 144 21.12 9.71 20.57
C GLN A 144 20.11 9.05 21.52
N SER A 145 20.32 9.15 22.83
CA SER A 145 19.43 8.56 23.84
C SER A 145 18.08 9.28 23.97
N ASN A 146 18.01 10.61 23.72
CA ASN A 146 16.77 11.36 23.81
C ASN A 146 16.11 11.66 22.45
N LEU A 147 16.80 11.37 21.35
CA LEU A 147 16.34 11.63 19.98
C LEU A 147 14.97 10.99 19.70
N MET A 148 14.79 9.72 20.11
CA MET A 148 13.52 9.01 19.92
C MET A 148 12.40 9.56 20.81
N ARG A 149 12.72 10.15 21.97
CA ARG A 149 11.75 10.83 22.81
C ARG A 149 11.27 12.11 22.13
N VAL A 150 12.20 12.92 21.63
CA VAL A 150 11.89 14.15 20.88
C VAL A 150 11.03 13.85 19.66
N ALA A 151 11.35 12.80 18.92
CA ALA A 151 10.55 12.39 17.77
C ALA A 151 9.12 11.92 18.14
N ARG A 152 8.91 11.39 19.34
CA ARG A 152 7.55 11.05 19.83
C ARG A 152 6.78 12.27 20.29
N GLU A 153 7.45 13.26 20.88
CA GLU A 153 6.86 14.53 21.29
C GLU A 153 6.52 15.40 20.08
N HIS A 154 7.24 15.20 18.95
CA HIS A 154 7.09 15.90 17.68
C HIS A 154 6.84 14.91 16.53
N PRO A 155 5.61 14.38 16.38
CA PRO A 155 5.29 13.37 15.37
C PRO A 155 5.50 13.87 13.93
N GLU A 156 5.41 15.18 13.69
CA GLU A 156 5.70 15.85 12.42
C GLU A 156 7.14 15.61 11.94
N VAL A 157 8.09 15.41 12.85
CA VAL A 157 9.49 15.11 12.53
C VAL A 157 9.59 13.72 11.90
N LEU A 158 8.90 12.72 12.47
CA LEU A 158 8.85 11.37 11.91
C LEU A 158 8.11 11.33 10.57
N GLU A 159 7.05 12.11 10.44
CA GLU A 159 6.31 12.23 9.18
C GLU A 159 7.19 12.80 8.08
N LYS A 160 7.94 13.86 8.38
CA LYS A 160 8.89 14.47 7.44
C LYS A 160 10.02 13.52 7.06
N GLN A 161 10.58 12.80 8.05
CA GLN A 161 11.60 11.78 7.78
C GLN A 161 11.06 10.72 6.82
N ASN A 162 9.88 10.17 7.10
CA ASN A 162 9.25 9.16 6.25
C ASN A 162 9.00 9.69 4.82
N SER A 163 8.56 10.94 4.68
CA SER A 163 8.36 11.57 3.37
C SER A 163 9.66 11.67 2.58
N LEU A 164 10.74 12.14 3.21
CA LEU A 164 12.04 12.24 2.57
C LEU A 164 12.60 10.87 2.18
N MET A 165 12.45 9.87 3.05
CA MET A 165 12.88 8.50 2.75
C MET A 165 12.05 7.88 1.62
N LEU A 166 10.74 8.12 1.59
CA LEU A 166 9.88 7.71 0.47
C LEU A 166 10.33 8.34 -0.84
N HIS A 167 10.59 9.66 -0.84
CA HIS A 167 11.08 10.36 -2.03
C HIS A 167 12.36 9.74 -2.58
N GLU A 168 13.31 9.39 -1.71
CA GLU A 168 14.59 8.79 -2.12
C GLU A 168 14.43 7.32 -2.61
N THR A 169 13.44 6.58 -2.13
CA THR A 169 13.26 5.16 -2.45
C THR A 169 12.27 4.90 -3.58
N ILE A 170 11.33 5.80 -3.86
CA ILE A 170 10.40 5.66 -4.98
C ILE A 170 11.16 5.72 -6.30
N GLU A 171 11.10 4.65 -7.09
CA GLU A 171 11.64 4.58 -8.45
C GLU A 171 10.65 5.14 -9.48
N SER A 172 9.36 4.78 -9.32
CA SER A 172 8.30 5.24 -10.21
C SER A 172 6.92 5.14 -9.57
N ILE A 173 6.00 5.96 -10.08
CA ILE A 173 4.58 5.92 -9.76
C ILE A 173 3.81 5.79 -11.07
N THR A 174 2.92 4.80 -11.13
CA THR A 174 2.07 4.55 -12.30
C THR A 174 0.61 4.69 -11.91
N ASN A 175 -0.16 5.50 -12.63
CA ASN A 175 -1.59 5.66 -12.39
C ASN A 175 -2.42 4.56 -13.06
N ALA A 176 -3.74 4.55 -12.81
CA ALA A 176 -4.67 3.58 -13.38
C ALA A 176 -4.75 3.60 -14.92
N LYS A 177 -4.29 4.69 -15.58
CA LYS A 177 -4.23 4.81 -17.03
C LYS A 177 -2.91 4.35 -17.63
N GLY A 178 -1.98 3.84 -16.80
CA GLY A 178 -0.66 3.39 -17.23
C GLY A 178 0.35 4.52 -17.45
N GLN A 179 0.05 5.76 -17.08
CA GLN A 179 0.99 6.88 -17.16
C GLN A 179 1.99 6.76 -16.00
N VAL A 180 3.28 6.90 -16.31
CA VAL A 180 4.38 6.69 -15.39
C VAL A 180 5.12 8.00 -15.12
N VAL A 181 5.33 8.31 -13.84
CA VAL A 181 6.26 9.35 -13.37
C VAL A 181 7.46 8.64 -12.75
N ARG A 182 8.67 9.03 -13.13
CA ARG A 182 9.91 8.41 -12.65
C ARG A 182 10.57 9.27 -11.58
N ARG A 183 11.46 8.68 -10.78
CA ARG A 183 12.17 9.32 -9.65
C ARG A 183 12.66 10.74 -9.94
N GLY A 184 13.27 10.99 -11.11
CA GLY A 184 13.80 12.31 -11.47
C GLY A 184 12.75 13.42 -11.60
N ASP A 185 11.50 13.04 -11.84
CA ASP A 185 10.37 13.94 -12.05
C ASP A 185 9.43 14.00 -10.83
N ILE A 186 9.72 13.21 -9.77
CA ILE A 186 8.95 13.20 -8.53
C ILE A 186 9.58 14.21 -7.58
N THR A 187 8.81 15.18 -7.09
CA THR A 187 9.28 16.16 -6.10
C THR A 187 8.93 15.74 -4.66
N PRO A 188 9.66 16.23 -3.65
CA PRO A 188 9.32 15.99 -2.24
C PRO A 188 7.88 16.42 -1.90
N GLU A 189 7.41 17.53 -2.45
CA GLU A 189 6.06 18.05 -2.24
C GLU A 189 4.99 17.11 -2.82
N GLN A 190 5.28 16.46 -3.95
CA GLN A 190 4.40 15.44 -4.52
C GLN A 190 4.32 14.19 -3.65
N VAL A 191 5.41 13.82 -2.98
CA VAL A 191 5.42 12.71 -2.00
C VAL A 191 4.64 13.11 -0.75
N ASP A 192 4.79 14.33 -0.24
CA ASP A 192 3.98 14.86 0.87
C ASP A 192 2.48 14.81 0.52
N GLN A 193 2.11 15.24 -0.70
CA GLN A 193 0.73 15.17 -1.21
C GLN A 193 0.24 13.72 -1.35
N LEU A 194 1.07 12.81 -1.82
CA LEU A 194 0.73 11.38 -1.90
C LEU A 194 0.40 10.84 -0.51
N ILE A 195 1.26 11.07 0.49
CA ILE A 195 1.05 10.62 1.87
C ILE A 195 -0.24 11.22 2.43
N ALA A 196 -0.50 12.51 2.17
CA ALA A 196 -1.70 13.18 2.62
C ALA A 196 -2.98 12.66 1.95
N SER A 197 -2.89 12.20 0.70
CA SER A 197 -4.05 11.73 -0.09
C SER A 197 -4.46 10.30 0.22
N VAL A 198 -3.55 9.43 0.66
CA VAL A 198 -3.86 8.03 0.95
C VAL A 198 -4.44 7.84 2.35
N GLY A 199 -5.24 6.78 2.54
CA GLY A 199 -5.72 6.36 3.86
C GLY A 199 -4.61 5.70 4.70
N ILE A 200 -4.84 5.58 6.02
CA ILE A 200 -3.87 4.97 6.96
C ILE A 200 -3.36 3.60 6.48
N PRO A 201 -4.22 2.64 6.05
CA PRO A 201 -3.74 1.33 5.62
C PRO A 201 -2.82 1.38 4.39
N ASP A 202 -3.07 2.30 3.46
CA ASP A 202 -2.25 2.46 2.26
C ASP A 202 -0.95 3.22 2.55
N ARG A 203 -0.97 4.18 3.50
CA ARG A 203 0.22 4.82 4.05
C ARG A 203 1.15 3.80 4.71
N ASP A 204 0.61 2.88 5.52
CA ASP A 204 1.38 1.81 6.16
C ASP A 204 2.02 0.87 5.13
N LYS A 205 1.34 0.60 4.02
CA LYS A 205 1.91 -0.17 2.90
C LYS A 205 3.10 0.56 2.27
N LEU A 206 2.98 1.87 2.02
CA LEU A 206 4.09 2.66 1.47
C LEU A 206 5.32 2.60 2.39
N ILE A 207 5.14 2.85 3.69
CA ILE A 207 6.21 2.82 4.68
C ILE A 207 6.84 1.43 4.77
N ARG A 208 6.03 0.37 4.76
CA ARG A 208 6.54 -1.01 4.79
C ARG A 208 7.39 -1.33 3.57
N HIS A 209 6.94 -0.99 2.36
CA HIS A 209 7.69 -1.29 1.13
C HIS A 209 8.94 -0.43 1.01
N MET A 210 8.92 0.82 1.48
CA MET A 210 10.10 1.64 1.67
C MET A 210 11.11 0.94 2.59
N GLY A 211 10.68 0.46 3.76
CA GLY A 211 11.52 -0.27 4.71
C GLY A 211 12.14 -1.54 4.10
N LEU A 212 11.36 -2.30 3.31
CA LEU A 212 11.87 -3.48 2.59
C LEU A 212 12.94 -3.08 1.56
N ALA A 213 12.73 -2.01 0.80
CA ALA A 213 13.70 -1.52 -0.17
C ALA A 213 15.01 -1.09 0.50
N ILE A 214 14.92 -0.35 1.61
CA ILE A 214 16.10 0.09 2.38
C ILE A 214 16.86 -1.12 2.95
N ASN A 215 16.16 -2.06 3.58
CA ASN A 215 16.78 -3.21 4.21
C ASN A 215 17.44 -4.16 3.20
N SER A 216 16.88 -4.28 1.98
CA SER A 216 17.48 -5.11 0.94
C SER A 216 18.81 -4.58 0.42
N SER A 217 19.05 -3.26 0.54
CA SER A 217 20.33 -2.65 0.17
C SER A 217 21.42 -2.80 1.24
N SER A 218 21.04 -3.16 2.47
CA SER A 218 21.94 -3.33 3.63
C SER A 218 22.28 -4.78 3.95
N LEU A 219 22.00 -5.72 3.04
CA LEU A 219 22.43 -7.11 3.17
C LEU A 219 23.96 -7.16 3.09
N THR A 220 24.60 -7.28 4.26
CA THR A 220 26.02 -7.54 4.38
C THR A 220 26.30 -9.02 4.23
N GLU A 221 27.53 -9.41 3.81
CA GLU A 221 27.95 -10.82 3.77
C GLU A 221 27.65 -11.57 5.07
N GLU A 222 27.83 -10.90 6.23
CA GLU A 222 27.51 -11.45 7.55
C GLU A 222 26.02 -11.83 7.71
N ALA A 223 25.09 -11.09 7.07
CA ALA A 223 23.66 -11.40 7.12
C ALA A 223 23.30 -12.57 6.18
N ILE A 224 24.08 -12.82 5.14
CA ILE A 224 23.89 -13.96 4.22
C ILE A 224 24.36 -15.25 4.90
N ASP A 225 25.51 -15.22 5.58
CA ASP A 225 26.08 -16.38 6.28
C ASP A 225 25.29 -16.75 7.55
N ALA A 226 24.67 -15.79 8.25
CA ALA A 226 23.87 -16.03 9.43
C ALA A 226 22.50 -16.71 9.15
N GLY A 227 22.06 -16.74 7.90
CA GLY A 227 20.72 -17.21 7.51
C GLY A 227 20.61 -18.71 7.18
N PHE A 228 21.71 -19.43 7.09
CA PHE A 228 21.70 -20.88 6.82
C PHE A 228 22.15 -21.67 8.06
N PRO A 229 21.23 -22.29 8.82
CA PRO A 229 21.61 -23.27 9.83
C PRO A 229 22.18 -24.50 9.10
N GLY A 230 23.49 -24.78 9.34
CA GLY A 230 24.15 -26.00 8.91
C GLY A 230 23.57 -27.25 9.56
#